data_036440e52bac6f4f72631b749a5a9c06
#
_entry.id   036440e52bac6f4f72631b749a5a9c06
#
_cell.length_a   1.000
_cell.length_b   1.000
_cell.length_c   1.000
_cell.angle_alpha   90.00
_cell.angle_beta   90.00
_cell.angle_gamma   90.00
#
_symmetry.space_group_name_H-M   'P 1'
#
loop_
_entity.id
_entity.type
_entity.pdbx_description
1 polymer ?
#
loop_
_entity_poly.entity_id
_entity_poly.type
_entity_poly.pdbx_seq_one_letter_code
_entity_poly.pdbx_strand_id
1 'polypeptide(L)'
;MSKDANRKYPSSSLHRRGGAGGGAVVIAGAGPGDPELITVKLQKRLKQADVIITDRLVNPAIIEEHAPKNAEVILTGKQGYHDGSVSQEEINELIVRYALAGKKVLRLKGGDVAFFSNVLDELRCLTVNEIEFEIIPGITAASGASAYAGIPLTAR
;
A
#
# COMPACT_ATOMS: atom_id res chain seq x y z
N MET A 1 19.98 -3.03 -31.11
CA MET A 1 20.70 -2.91 -29.83
C MET A 1 20.07 -1.78 -29.05
N SER A 2 19.19 -2.13 -28.10
CA SER A 2 18.36 -1.17 -27.34
C SER A 2 19.17 -0.61 -26.16
N LYS A 3 19.26 0.75 -26.12
CA LYS A 3 19.92 1.50 -25.05
C LYS A 3 18.90 1.88 -23.98
N ASP A 4 18.45 0.94 -23.16
CA ASP A 4 17.58 1.25 -22.00
C ASP A 4 17.95 0.47 -20.74
N ALA A 5 19.24 0.25 -20.52
CA ALA A 5 19.74 -0.49 -19.34
C ALA A 5 20.17 0.42 -18.16
N ASN A 6 19.72 1.68 -18.10
CA ASN A 6 20.10 2.58 -17.00
C ASN A 6 18.89 3.19 -16.29
N ARG A 7 17.91 2.36 -15.90
CA ARG A 7 16.86 2.77 -14.94
C ARG A 7 17.47 2.80 -13.56
N LYS A 8 17.98 3.95 -13.16
CA LYS A 8 18.31 4.23 -11.76
C LYS A 8 17.05 4.03 -10.92
N TYR A 9 17.04 3.05 -10.03
CA TYR A 9 16.11 3.04 -8.91
C TYR A 9 16.25 4.37 -8.19
N PRO A 10 15.15 5.00 -7.74
CA PRO A 10 15.26 6.21 -6.95
C PRO A 10 16.21 5.91 -5.79
N SER A 11 17.28 6.73 -5.68
CA SER A 11 18.27 6.59 -4.64
C SER A 11 17.58 6.61 -3.28
N SER A 12 18.15 5.92 -2.31
CA SER A 12 17.75 5.62 -0.94
C SER A 12 17.23 6.78 -0.05
N SER A 13 16.62 7.80 -0.62
CA SER A 13 15.90 8.87 0.07
C SER A 13 14.42 8.54 0.29
N LEU A 14 14.09 7.27 0.52
CA LEU A 14 12.74 6.76 0.81
C LEU A 14 12.14 7.27 2.14
N HIS A 15 12.79 8.23 2.79
CA HIS A 15 12.32 8.92 3.98
C HIS A 15 12.47 10.43 3.81
N ARG A 16 11.70 11.04 2.91
CA ARG A 16 11.49 12.48 3.02
C ARG A 16 10.42 12.73 4.10
N ARG A 17 10.81 13.41 5.16
CA ARG A 17 9.88 13.95 6.16
C ARG A 17 9.09 15.07 5.50
N GLY A 18 7.77 15.02 5.65
CA GLY A 18 6.83 15.95 5.04
C GLY A 18 7.23 17.41 5.20
N GLY A 19 7.31 18.10 4.06
CA GLY A 19 7.29 19.55 3.99
C GLY A 19 5.87 20.06 4.30
N ALA A 20 5.78 21.24 4.83
CA ALA A 20 4.52 21.88 5.21
C ALA A 20 3.65 22.12 3.98
N GLY A 21 2.49 21.42 3.88
CA GLY A 21 1.40 21.78 2.97
C GLY A 21 0.86 20.71 2.03
N GLY A 22 1.49 19.55 1.86
CA GLY A 22 0.97 18.43 1.05
C GLY A 22 0.49 17.27 1.92
N GLY A 23 -0.51 16.50 1.44
CA GLY A 23 -0.93 15.26 2.08
C GLY A 23 0.19 14.21 1.99
N ALA A 24 0.38 13.44 3.06
CA ALA A 24 1.35 12.35 3.08
C ALA A 24 0.71 11.07 2.51
N VAL A 25 1.43 10.38 1.62
CA VAL A 25 1.02 9.06 1.12
C VAL A 25 1.79 7.98 1.84
N VAL A 26 1.07 6.98 2.34
CA VAL A 26 1.65 5.76 2.91
C VAL A 26 1.21 4.58 2.07
N ILE A 27 2.16 3.76 1.62
CA ILE A 27 1.89 2.48 0.96
C ILE A 27 2.31 1.38 1.92
N ALA A 28 1.38 0.52 2.31
CA ALA A 28 1.61 -0.44 3.38
C ALA A 28 1.08 -1.84 3.08
N GLY A 29 1.79 -2.85 3.57
CA GLY A 29 1.33 -4.23 3.60
C GLY A 29 0.50 -4.52 4.83
N ALA A 30 -0.68 -5.11 4.63
CA ALA A 30 -1.64 -5.45 5.68
C ALA A 30 -1.38 -6.83 6.34
N GLY A 31 -0.34 -7.53 5.89
CA GLY A 31 -0.08 -8.88 6.39
C GLY A 31 -0.98 -9.94 5.74
N PRO A 32 -0.95 -11.18 6.27
CA PRO A 32 -1.59 -12.34 5.66
C PRO A 32 -3.10 -12.42 5.92
N GLY A 33 -3.71 -11.46 6.55
CA GLY A 33 -5.16 -11.38 6.76
C GLY A 33 -5.60 -11.41 8.22
N ASP A 34 -4.75 -11.83 9.14
CA ASP A 34 -5.00 -11.75 10.58
C ASP A 34 -4.77 -10.30 11.06
N PRO A 35 -5.76 -9.65 11.71
CA PRO A 35 -5.60 -8.29 12.23
C PRO A 35 -4.47 -8.15 13.26
N GLU A 36 -4.14 -9.20 14.00
CA GLU A 36 -3.04 -9.19 14.97
C GLU A 36 -1.65 -9.27 14.32
N LEU A 37 -1.58 -9.60 13.02
CA LEU A 37 -0.33 -9.70 12.27
C LEU A 37 0.01 -8.44 11.45
N ILE A 38 -0.63 -7.33 11.73
CA ILE A 38 -0.23 -6.04 11.17
C ILE A 38 0.98 -5.48 11.93
N THR A 39 1.77 -4.65 11.27
CA THR A 39 2.86 -3.98 11.96
C THR A 39 2.34 -2.85 12.85
N VAL A 40 2.99 -2.61 13.99
CA VAL A 40 2.69 -1.47 14.87
C VAL A 40 2.78 -0.14 14.11
N LYS A 41 3.65 -0.07 13.10
CA LYS A 41 3.79 1.13 12.26
C LYS A 41 2.55 1.32 11.38
N LEU A 42 2.04 0.26 10.75
CA LEU A 42 0.80 0.32 9.99
C LEU A 42 -0.38 0.73 10.88
N GLN A 43 -0.53 0.14 12.06
CA GLN A 43 -1.59 0.50 13.00
C GLN A 43 -1.63 2.00 13.31
N LYS A 44 -0.44 2.61 13.52
CA LYS A 44 -0.33 4.06 13.76
C LYS A 44 -0.77 4.88 12.55
N ARG A 45 -0.51 4.42 11.32
CA ARG A 45 -0.91 5.13 10.09
C ARG A 45 -2.40 4.95 9.80
N LEU A 46 -2.96 3.77 10.04
CA LEU A 46 -4.40 3.53 9.96
C LEU A 46 -5.20 4.54 10.79
N LYS A 47 -4.80 4.74 12.06
CA LYS A 47 -5.46 5.70 12.97
C LYS A 47 -5.39 7.16 12.52
N GLN A 48 -4.56 7.49 11.56
CA GLN A 48 -4.33 8.85 11.09
C GLN A 48 -4.80 9.09 9.66
N ALA A 49 -5.28 8.05 8.96
CA ALA A 49 -5.67 8.15 7.57
C ALA A 49 -6.97 8.92 7.39
N ASP A 50 -6.98 9.83 6.42
CA ASP A 50 -8.20 10.49 5.95
C ASP A 50 -8.87 9.65 4.85
N VAL A 51 -8.04 8.97 4.02
CA VAL A 51 -8.48 8.13 2.90
C VAL A 51 -7.68 6.83 2.91
N ILE A 52 -8.38 5.71 2.81
CA ILE A 52 -7.79 4.37 2.71
C ILE A 52 -8.19 3.78 1.36
N ILE A 53 -7.20 3.57 0.50
CA ILE A 53 -7.39 2.91 -0.80
C ILE A 53 -6.89 1.47 -0.65
N THR A 54 -7.77 0.50 -0.74
CA THR A 54 -7.46 -0.90 -0.45
C THR A 54 -7.95 -1.84 -1.54
N ASP A 55 -7.37 -3.04 -1.62
CA ASP A 55 -7.84 -4.13 -2.47
C ASP A 55 -8.62 -5.18 -1.66
N ARG A 56 -9.14 -6.19 -2.36
CA ARG A 56 -9.96 -7.24 -1.74
C ARG A 56 -9.19 -8.26 -0.92
N LEU A 57 -7.87 -8.28 -1.04
CA LEU A 57 -7.02 -9.21 -0.30
C LEU A 57 -6.79 -8.77 1.14
N VAL A 58 -7.13 -7.53 1.45
CA VAL A 58 -7.04 -7.00 2.81
C VAL A 58 -8.29 -7.41 3.58
N ASN A 59 -8.11 -8.00 4.75
CA ASN A 59 -9.21 -8.31 5.65
C ASN A 59 -9.88 -7.01 6.14
N PRO A 60 -11.18 -6.81 5.90
CA PRO A 60 -11.89 -5.60 6.32
C PRO A 60 -11.80 -5.31 7.82
N ALA A 61 -11.70 -6.34 8.66
CA ALA A 61 -11.57 -6.20 10.11
C ALA A 61 -10.37 -5.31 10.51
N ILE A 62 -9.27 -5.35 9.73
CA ILE A 62 -8.10 -4.49 9.97
C ILE A 62 -8.47 -3.00 9.90
N ILE A 63 -9.29 -2.64 8.92
CA ILE A 63 -9.74 -1.26 8.72
C ILE A 63 -10.78 -0.89 9.77
N GLU A 64 -11.76 -1.75 9.99
CA GLU A 64 -12.84 -1.55 10.97
C GLU A 64 -12.34 -1.33 12.38
N GLU A 65 -11.28 -2.06 12.78
CA GLU A 65 -10.71 -1.98 14.12
C GLU A 65 -9.82 -0.75 14.34
N HIS A 66 -9.13 -0.30 13.29
CA HIS A 66 -8.04 0.67 13.48
C HIS A 66 -8.24 2.01 12.79
N ALA A 67 -9.07 2.10 11.75
CA ALA A 67 -9.28 3.35 11.05
C ALA A 67 -10.26 4.29 11.78
N PRO A 68 -10.13 5.61 11.60
CA PRO A 68 -11.13 6.56 12.07
C PRO A 68 -12.47 6.29 11.39
N LYS A 69 -13.59 6.44 12.12
CA LYS A 69 -14.94 6.22 11.57
C LYS A 69 -15.31 7.16 10.42
N ASN A 70 -14.64 8.29 10.32
CA ASN A 70 -14.81 9.28 9.26
C ASN A 70 -13.79 9.15 8.14
N ALA A 71 -12.90 8.16 8.17
CA ALA A 71 -12.00 7.89 7.05
C ALA A 71 -12.80 7.38 5.84
N GLU A 72 -12.49 7.93 4.68
CA GLU A 72 -13.05 7.45 3.42
C GLU A 72 -12.36 6.15 3.00
N VAL A 73 -13.11 5.07 2.80
CA VAL A 73 -12.56 3.78 2.39
C VAL A 73 -12.96 3.49 0.95
N ILE A 74 -11.95 3.35 0.08
CA ILE A 74 -12.12 3.09 -1.35
C ILE A 74 -11.60 1.69 -1.66
N LEU A 75 -12.51 0.79 -2.04
CA LEU A 75 -12.15 -0.56 -2.44
C LEU A 75 -11.81 -0.59 -3.93
N THR A 76 -10.56 -0.94 -4.25
CA THR A 76 -10.08 -1.14 -5.62
C THR A 76 -9.94 -2.63 -5.88
N GLY A 77 -10.60 -3.16 -6.89
CA GLY A 77 -10.50 -4.58 -7.22
C GLY A 77 -11.66 -5.04 -8.10
N LYS A 78 -11.46 -6.14 -8.83
CA LYS A 78 -12.49 -6.68 -9.74
C LYS A 78 -13.76 -7.07 -8.97
N GLN A 79 -14.88 -6.48 -9.31
CA GLN A 79 -16.18 -6.98 -8.90
C GLN A 79 -16.66 -8.02 -9.91
N GLY A 80 -16.39 -9.31 -9.62
CA GLY A 80 -16.97 -10.43 -10.36
C GLY A 80 -16.71 -10.41 -11.88
N TYR A 81 -17.55 -11.09 -12.65
CA TYR A 81 -17.53 -11.18 -14.12
C TYR A 81 -17.97 -9.89 -14.86
N HIS A 82 -18.12 -8.77 -14.18
CA HIS A 82 -18.47 -7.50 -14.81
C HIS A 82 -17.25 -6.61 -14.96
N ASP A 83 -17.15 -5.95 -16.11
CA ASP A 83 -16.07 -5.12 -16.69
C ASP A 83 -15.67 -3.85 -15.90
N GLY A 84 -15.78 -3.84 -14.60
CA GLY A 84 -15.50 -2.70 -13.73
C GLY A 84 -14.25 -2.86 -12.85
N SER A 85 -13.18 -3.45 -13.37
CA SER A 85 -11.91 -3.43 -12.65
C SER A 85 -11.27 -2.07 -12.74
N VAL A 86 -11.07 -1.41 -11.60
CA VAL A 86 -10.26 -0.18 -11.52
C VAL A 86 -8.86 -0.50 -12.06
N SER A 87 -8.42 0.20 -13.08
CA SER A 87 -7.09 0.02 -13.67
C SER A 87 -6.01 0.52 -12.71
N GLN A 88 -4.74 0.13 -12.96
CA GLN A 88 -3.64 0.63 -12.15
C GLN A 88 -3.47 2.15 -12.32
N GLU A 89 -3.75 2.67 -13.51
CA GLU A 89 -3.74 4.09 -13.82
C GLU A 89 -4.78 4.85 -12.99
N GLU A 90 -6.00 4.35 -12.93
CA GLU A 90 -7.07 4.95 -12.10
C GLU A 90 -6.74 4.93 -10.61
N ILE A 91 -6.09 3.85 -10.11
CA ILE A 91 -5.61 3.80 -8.72
C ILE A 91 -4.54 4.87 -8.48
N ASN A 92 -3.60 5.02 -9.41
CA ASN A 92 -2.54 6.01 -9.32
C ASN A 92 -3.12 7.44 -9.31
N GLU A 93 -4.08 7.72 -10.18
CA GLU A 93 -4.78 9.00 -10.24
C GLU A 93 -5.55 9.31 -8.94
N LEU A 94 -6.21 8.30 -8.37
CA LEU A 94 -6.89 8.43 -7.07
C LEU A 94 -5.91 8.84 -5.97
N ILE A 95 -4.78 8.14 -5.86
CA ILE A 95 -3.75 8.42 -4.85
C ILE A 95 -3.25 9.86 -4.99
N VAL A 96 -2.88 10.26 -6.22
CA VAL A 96 -2.36 11.61 -6.53
C VAL A 96 -3.41 12.68 -6.21
N ARG A 97 -4.66 12.48 -6.63
CA ARG A 97 -5.76 13.43 -6.42
C ARG A 97 -5.98 13.72 -4.94
N TYR A 98 -6.06 12.69 -4.11
CA TYR A 98 -6.26 12.87 -2.67
C TYR A 98 -5.02 13.47 -1.99
N ALA A 99 -3.82 13.08 -2.39
CA ALA A 99 -2.59 13.64 -1.84
C ALA A 99 -2.46 15.13 -2.15
N LEU A 100 -2.74 15.56 -3.40
CA LEU A 100 -2.73 16.97 -3.80
C LEU A 100 -3.85 17.77 -3.11
N ALA A 101 -4.95 17.14 -2.72
CA ALA A 101 -5.99 17.75 -1.89
C ALA A 101 -5.60 17.85 -0.39
N GLY A 102 -4.35 17.52 -0.03
CA GLY A 102 -3.84 17.64 1.33
C GLY A 102 -4.29 16.52 2.28
N LYS A 103 -4.87 15.42 1.76
CA LYS A 103 -5.34 14.28 2.56
C LYS A 103 -4.19 13.34 2.94
N LYS A 104 -4.28 12.73 4.11
CA LYS A 104 -3.42 11.62 4.51
C LYS A 104 -3.94 10.34 3.87
N VAL A 105 -3.27 9.91 2.80
CA VAL A 105 -3.67 8.76 1.99
C VAL A 105 -2.93 7.51 2.45
N LEU A 106 -3.66 6.45 2.77
CA LEU A 106 -3.12 5.13 3.02
C LEU A 106 -3.51 4.18 1.89
N ARG A 107 -2.53 3.77 1.07
CA ARG A 107 -2.69 2.67 0.12
C ARG A 107 -2.37 1.36 0.84
N LEU A 108 -3.39 0.56 1.10
CA LEU A 108 -3.28 -0.69 1.86
C LEU A 108 -3.37 -1.90 0.92
N LYS A 109 -2.39 -2.79 1.00
CA LYS A 109 -2.23 -3.95 0.11
C LYS A 109 -2.13 -5.23 0.95
N GLY A 110 -2.70 -6.35 0.48
CA GLY A 110 -2.56 -7.64 1.17
C GLY A 110 -1.10 -8.12 1.20
N GLY A 111 -0.74 -8.84 2.24
CA GLY A 111 0.61 -9.37 2.43
C GLY A 111 1.67 -8.30 2.65
N ASP A 112 2.75 -8.37 1.88
CA ASP A 112 3.86 -7.41 1.87
C ASP A 112 3.93 -6.64 0.55
N VAL A 113 4.22 -5.36 0.60
CA VAL A 113 4.26 -4.48 -0.58
C VAL A 113 5.40 -4.77 -1.54
N ALA A 114 6.44 -5.47 -1.11
CA ALA A 114 7.58 -5.84 -1.94
C ALA A 114 7.37 -7.16 -2.69
N PHE A 115 6.31 -7.93 -2.36
CA PHE A 115 6.04 -9.24 -2.95
C PHE A 115 4.77 -9.22 -3.79
N PHE A 116 4.90 -9.55 -5.09
CA PHE A 116 3.79 -9.68 -6.05
C PHE A 116 2.85 -8.47 -6.10
N SER A 117 3.40 -7.29 -5.95
CA SER A 117 2.68 -6.03 -5.85
C SER A 117 3.14 -5.06 -6.92
N ASN A 118 2.20 -4.32 -7.54
CA ASN A 118 2.51 -3.28 -8.52
C ASN A 118 2.98 -1.97 -7.86
N VAL A 119 3.65 -2.07 -6.70
CA VAL A 119 4.09 -0.91 -5.93
C VAL A 119 4.99 0.02 -6.74
N LEU A 120 5.78 -0.52 -7.68
CA LEU A 120 6.71 0.28 -8.46
C LEU A 120 6.02 1.32 -9.34
N ASP A 121 4.86 1.00 -9.90
CA ASP A 121 4.09 1.94 -10.74
C ASP A 121 3.46 3.04 -9.88
N GLU A 122 2.95 2.69 -8.69
CA GLU A 122 2.48 3.65 -7.69
C GLU A 122 3.61 4.62 -7.27
N LEU A 123 4.81 4.10 -6.96
CA LEU A 123 5.96 4.90 -6.57
C LEU A 123 6.46 5.84 -7.68
N ARG A 124 6.47 5.37 -8.93
CA ARG A 124 6.83 6.21 -10.08
C ARG A 124 5.86 7.36 -10.24
N CYS A 125 4.57 7.08 -10.14
CA CYS A 125 3.53 8.09 -10.24
C CYS A 125 3.67 9.16 -9.15
N LEU A 126 3.90 8.76 -7.90
CA LEU A 126 4.14 9.69 -6.78
C LEU A 126 5.41 10.53 -7.01
N THR A 127 6.49 9.90 -7.49
CA THR A 127 7.75 10.60 -7.77
C THR A 127 7.61 11.65 -8.87
N VAL A 128 6.90 11.32 -9.97
CA VAL A 128 6.67 12.26 -11.09
C VAL A 128 5.82 13.45 -10.64
N ASN A 129 4.89 13.24 -9.70
CA ASN A 129 4.04 14.30 -9.15
C ASN A 129 4.66 15.01 -7.92
N GLU A 130 5.93 14.72 -7.59
CA GLU A 130 6.66 15.28 -6.45
C GLU A 130 5.96 15.09 -5.10
N ILE A 131 5.17 14.00 -4.97
CA ILE A 131 4.44 13.66 -3.74
C ILE A 131 5.34 12.81 -2.84
N GLU A 132 5.48 13.26 -1.60
CA GLU A 132 6.21 12.51 -0.57
C GLU A 132 5.45 11.26 -0.16
N PHE A 133 6.18 10.16 0.06
CA PHE A 133 5.58 8.90 0.47
C PHE A 133 6.44 8.14 1.47
N GLU A 134 5.77 7.26 2.21
CA GLU A 134 6.36 6.28 3.13
C GLU A 134 5.95 4.88 2.71
N ILE A 135 6.89 3.91 2.78
CA ILE A 135 6.59 2.50 2.56
C ILE A 135 6.67 1.77 3.90
N ILE A 136 5.65 0.96 4.19
CA ILE A 136 5.60 0.10 5.38
C ILE A 136 5.50 -1.35 4.94
N PRO A 137 6.48 -2.20 5.26
CA PRO A 137 6.41 -3.63 4.95
C PRO A 137 5.30 -4.31 5.75
N GLY A 138 4.83 -5.45 5.23
CA GLY A 138 3.93 -6.35 5.92
C GLY A 138 4.50 -7.77 6.03
N ILE A 139 3.82 -8.66 6.71
CA ILE A 139 4.13 -10.09 6.69
C ILE A 139 3.62 -10.64 5.35
N THR A 140 4.51 -11.19 4.53
CA THR A 140 4.11 -11.81 3.27
C THR A 140 3.20 -13.02 3.50
N ALA A 141 2.21 -13.24 2.63
CA ALA A 141 1.30 -14.38 2.71
C ALA A 141 2.04 -15.72 2.73
N ALA A 142 3.17 -15.84 2.03
CA ALA A 142 4.00 -17.05 2.05
C ALA A 142 4.53 -17.36 3.46
N SER A 143 5.05 -16.36 4.17
CA SER A 143 5.52 -16.53 5.55
C SER A 143 4.38 -16.82 6.51
N GLY A 144 3.26 -16.11 6.39
CA GLY A 144 2.09 -16.35 7.22
C GLY A 144 1.53 -17.76 7.06
N ALA A 145 1.29 -18.19 5.81
CA ALA A 145 0.76 -19.53 5.51
C ALA A 145 1.70 -20.64 5.99
N SER A 146 3.01 -20.47 5.79
CA SER A 146 4.03 -21.41 6.25
C SER A 146 4.01 -21.57 7.76
N ALA A 147 3.97 -20.46 8.49
CA ALA A 147 3.93 -20.46 9.96
C ALA A 147 2.66 -21.15 10.50
N TYR A 148 1.49 -20.82 9.96
CA TYR A 148 0.23 -21.43 10.37
C TYR A 148 0.13 -22.92 10.00
N ALA A 149 0.73 -23.33 8.90
CA ALA A 149 0.76 -24.73 8.49
C ALA A 149 1.81 -25.57 9.28
N GLY A 150 2.72 -24.93 10.01
CA GLY A 150 3.84 -25.58 10.66
C GLY A 150 4.87 -26.15 9.69
N ILE A 151 4.92 -25.64 8.44
CA ILE A 151 5.81 -26.13 7.38
C ILE A 151 6.81 -25.01 7.04
N PRO A 152 8.11 -25.15 7.39
CA PRO A 152 9.11 -24.14 7.07
C PRO A 152 9.32 -24.01 5.57
N LEU A 153 9.49 -22.77 5.08
CA LEU A 153 9.80 -22.49 3.67
C LEU A 153 11.27 -22.78 3.33
N THR A 154 12.12 -22.84 4.34
CA THR A 154 13.56 -23.07 4.17
C THR A 154 14.01 -24.22 5.06
N ALA A 155 14.96 -25.02 4.57
CA ALA A 155 15.67 -26.03 5.34
C ALA A 155 17.13 -25.57 5.58
N ARG A 156 17.72 -26.03 6.67
CA ARG A 156 19.17 -25.90 6.92
C ARG A 156 19.91 -27.02 6.21
#